data_811c7ab534a76a9a8c019db603f112c3
#
_entry.id   811c7ab534a76a9a8c019db603f112c3
#
_cell.length_a   1.000
_cell.length_b   1.000
_cell.length_c   1.000
_cell.angle_alpha   90.00
_cell.angle_beta   90.00
_cell.angle_gamma   90.00
#
_symmetry.space_group_name_H-M   'P 1'
#
loop_
_entity.id
_entity.type
_entity.pdbx_description
1 polymer ?
#
loop_
_entity_poly.entity_id
_entity_poly.type
_entity_poly.pdbx_seq_one_letter_code
_entity_poly.pdbx_strand_id
1 'polypeptide(L)'
;MEKTEKKPNIIMILADDQGPWAMHCAGTPELYTPNLDRIAEQGMRFDSFFCASPVCSPARASILTGKMPSAHGVQDWLRSGNLDGEKFAAQGKENPYFEGYKQERKPISYLEGQPTYTDILAQNGYHCALSGKWHLGNSIEPQQGFQEWYTIGMGGCCYYHPDMVDHGEITVHHGEYVTDLITDRALEYLKELGEGDDPFYLSVHYTAPHSPWEKEHHPAKWIDYYDGCTFPSIPNVPDHPDLRTGAVYGTGKREENLRGYFAAISAMDEQIGRLLDAVEEQGLADNTVILFTADNGMSMGQHGVWGKGNGTFPMNMYDSAVKVPFLISWPGHIPANTVCSEMISACDLLPTILKLTGLSDKQPAGLPGRSFTELLEGRQLEHRDEVVIFDEYGPVRMIRTKEWKYVHRYPYGKHELYHLVDDPGEEKNLYGLPEYKKLVTQLKVRMEKWFCTYSDPAIDGVRSAVNGSGQLCRPGVYAIYEDPFAPKGVE
;
A
#
# COMPACT_ATOMS: atom_id res chain seq x y z
N MET A 1 26.33 11.31 -32.98
CA MET A 1 26.29 10.89 -31.58
C MET A 1 24.81 10.81 -31.21
N GLU A 2 24.26 9.59 -31.12
CA GLU A 2 22.95 9.41 -30.52
C GLU A 2 23.03 9.98 -29.12
N LYS A 3 22.16 10.92 -28.78
CA LYS A 3 21.96 11.29 -27.39
C LYS A 3 21.48 10.02 -26.68
N THR A 4 22.32 9.38 -25.86
CA THR A 4 21.85 8.40 -24.90
C THR A 4 20.81 9.13 -24.05
N GLU A 5 19.54 8.74 -24.17
CA GLU A 5 18.48 9.28 -23.32
C GLU A 5 18.90 9.06 -21.86
N LYS A 6 18.87 10.12 -21.07
CA LYS A 6 19.19 10.06 -19.64
C LYS A 6 18.13 9.19 -18.97
N LYS A 7 18.55 8.19 -18.18
CA LYS A 7 17.60 7.38 -17.42
C LYS A 7 16.76 8.29 -16.50
N PRO A 8 15.45 8.09 -16.39
CA PRO A 8 14.62 8.93 -15.53
C PRO A 8 14.90 8.69 -14.05
N ASN A 9 14.79 9.73 -13.25
CA ASN A 9 14.61 9.60 -11.81
C ASN A 9 13.21 9.11 -11.50
N ILE A 10 13.02 8.49 -10.35
CA ILE A 10 11.70 8.03 -9.91
C ILE A 10 11.48 8.48 -8.46
N ILE A 11 10.34 9.10 -8.20
CA ILE A 11 9.86 9.39 -6.84
C ILE A 11 8.56 8.60 -6.65
N MET A 12 8.57 7.65 -5.70
CA MET A 12 7.42 6.86 -5.29
C MET A 12 6.88 7.42 -3.97
N ILE A 13 5.67 7.97 -3.99
CA ILE A 13 4.97 8.44 -2.81
C ILE A 13 3.93 7.39 -2.44
N LEU A 14 4.05 6.78 -1.25
CA LEU A 14 3.19 5.70 -0.79
C LEU A 14 2.47 6.11 0.50
N ALA A 15 1.15 6.23 0.43
CA ALA A 15 0.29 6.41 1.58
C ALA A 15 -0.02 5.07 2.26
N ASP A 16 -0.43 5.11 3.52
CA ASP A 16 -0.82 3.94 4.32
C ASP A 16 -2.32 4.00 4.62
N ASP A 17 -3.08 3.00 4.18
CA ASP A 17 -4.54 2.94 4.38
C ASP A 17 -5.33 4.07 3.70
N GLN A 18 -5.00 4.44 2.47
CA GLN A 18 -5.79 5.43 1.75
C GLN A 18 -6.78 4.78 0.78
N GLY A 19 -8.06 5.04 1.00
CA GLY A 19 -9.12 4.58 0.09
C GLY A 19 -9.02 5.21 -1.30
N PRO A 20 -9.46 4.52 -2.38
CA PRO A 20 -9.41 5.03 -3.75
C PRO A 20 -10.25 6.30 -3.95
N TRP A 21 -11.25 6.48 -3.10
CA TRP A 21 -12.17 7.62 -3.06
C TRP A 21 -11.56 8.84 -2.36
N ALA A 22 -10.49 8.67 -1.59
CA ALA A 22 -9.99 9.66 -0.64
C ALA A 22 -9.01 10.66 -1.28
N MET A 23 -9.47 11.34 -2.34
CA MET A 23 -8.84 12.49 -2.99
C MET A 23 -9.92 13.39 -3.59
N HIS A 24 -9.68 14.70 -3.68
CA HIS A 24 -10.60 15.64 -4.34
C HIS A 24 -10.83 15.24 -5.80
N CYS A 25 -9.77 14.97 -6.57
CA CYS A 25 -9.85 14.53 -7.97
C CYS A 25 -10.51 13.15 -8.16
N ALA A 26 -10.66 12.35 -7.09
CA ALA A 26 -11.31 11.05 -7.13
C ALA A 26 -12.79 11.07 -6.72
N GLY A 27 -13.38 12.25 -6.55
CA GLY A 27 -14.82 12.43 -6.29
C GLY A 27 -15.21 12.68 -4.84
N THR A 28 -14.27 13.09 -3.99
CA THR A 28 -14.51 13.57 -2.62
C THR A 28 -14.25 15.08 -2.53
N PRO A 29 -15.18 15.94 -3.00
CA PRO A 29 -14.95 17.37 -3.17
C PRO A 29 -14.72 18.11 -1.87
N GLU A 30 -15.16 17.59 -0.73
CA GLU A 30 -14.91 18.16 0.59
C GLU A 30 -13.51 17.87 1.13
N LEU A 31 -12.75 16.96 0.51
CA LEU A 31 -11.38 16.63 0.91
C LEU A 31 -10.38 17.54 0.19
N TYR A 32 -9.59 18.28 0.96
CA TYR A 32 -8.62 19.24 0.45
C TYR A 32 -7.29 18.58 0.11
N THR A 33 -7.05 18.32 -1.19
CA THR A 33 -5.85 17.65 -1.71
C THR A 33 -5.33 18.30 -3.01
N PRO A 34 -4.99 19.62 -2.99
CA PRO A 34 -4.59 20.33 -4.22
C PRO A 34 -3.29 19.81 -4.84
N ASN A 35 -2.39 19.20 -4.07
CA ASN A 35 -1.12 18.72 -4.58
C ASN A 35 -1.26 17.33 -5.22
N LEU A 36 -2.15 16.46 -4.71
CA LEU A 36 -2.56 15.25 -5.42
C LEU A 36 -3.30 15.59 -6.72
N ASP A 37 -4.15 16.61 -6.69
CA ASP A 37 -4.81 17.11 -7.91
C ASP A 37 -3.77 17.63 -8.92
N ARG A 38 -2.70 18.33 -8.49
CA ARG A 38 -1.59 18.76 -9.33
C ARG A 38 -0.90 17.59 -10.02
N ILE A 39 -0.64 16.46 -9.33
CA ILE A 39 -0.08 15.26 -9.96
C ILE A 39 -1.04 14.71 -11.02
N ALA A 40 -2.35 14.66 -10.74
CA ALA A 40 -3.35 14.18 -11.68
C ALA A 40 -3.48 15.10 -12.91
N GLU A 41 -3.44 16.40 -12.72
CA GLU A 41 -3.50 17.41 -13.79
C GLU A 41 -2.25 17.38 -14.68
N GLN A 42 -1.07 17.13 -14.11
CA GLN A 42 0.18 17.05 -14.84
C GLN A 42 0.42 15.67 -15.47
N GLY A 43 -0.41 14.68 -15.18
CA GLY A 43 -0.23 13.31 -15.60
C GLY A 43 -1.53 12.53 -15.76
N MET A 44 -1.53 11.30 -15.27
CA MET A 44 -2.62 10.34 -15.41
C MET A 44 -3.09 9.81 -14.07
N ARG A 45 -4.42 9.74 -13.88
CA ARG A 45 -5.10 9.09 -12.76
C ARG A 45 -5.69 7.75 -13.23
N PHE A 46 -5.52 6.71 -12.44
CA PHE A 46 -6.13 5.40 -12.67
C PHE A 46 -7.30 5.18 -11.71
N ASP A 47 -8.48 4.88 -12.25
CA ASP A 47 -9.70 4.63 -11.47
C ASP A 47 -9.81 3.17 -10.98
N SER A 48 -8.94 2.30 -11.49
CA SER A 48 -9.01 0.86 -11.25
C SER A 48 -7.62 0.26 -11.02
N PHE A 49 -6.90 0.80 -10.04
CA PHE A 49 -5.65 0.25 -9.56
C PHE A 49 -5.88 -0.55 -8.27
N PHE A 50 -5.34 -1.77 -8.20
CA PHE A 50 -5.61 -2.73 -7.13
C PHE A 50 -4.34 -3.10 -6.38
N CYS A 51 -4.40 -3.16 -5.05
CA CYS A 51 -3.39 -3.84 -4.27
C CYS A 51 -3.44 -5.36 -4.54
N ALA A 52 -2.40 -6.09 -4.15
CA ALA A 52 -2.38 -7.55 -4.27
C ALA A 52 -2.90 -8.24 -2.99
N SER A 53 -3.02 -7.46 -1.92
CA SER A 53 -3.60 -7.88 -0.63
C SER A 53 -4.08 -6.64 0.12
N PRO A 54 -5.29 -6.65 0.71
CA PRO A 54 -5.84 -5.47 1.37
C PRO A 54 -5.35 -5.31 2.81
N VAL A 55 -4.02 -5.36 3.00
CA VAL A 55 -3.34 -5.10 4.29
C VAL A 55 -1.87 -4.71 4.05
N CYS A 56 -1.30 -3.85 4.91
CA CYS A 56 -0.04 -3.14 4.70
C CYS A 56 1.16 -4.01 4.27
N SER A 57 1.66 -4.90 5.14
CA SER A 57 2.92 -5.63 4.86
C SER A 57 2.84 -6.52 3.61
N PRO A 58 1.79 -7.35 3.40
CA PRO A 58 1.65 -8.11 2.17
C PRO A 58 1.59 -7.23 0.92
N ALA A 59 0.85 -6.12 0.96
CA ALA A 59 0.75 -5.19 -0.15
C ALA A 59 2.11 -4.56 -0.49
N ARG A 60 2.84 -4.08 0.52
CA ARG A 60 4.20 -3.51 0.35
C ARG A 60 5.18 -4.52 -0.23
N ALA A 61 5.14 -5.77 0.25
CA ALA A 61 5.93 -6.86 -0.30
C ALA A 61 5.60 -7.12 -1.79
N SER A 62 4.31 -7.11 -2.13
CA SER A 62 3.85 -7.30 -3.52
C SER A 62 4.27 -6.13 -4.44
N ILE A 63 4.21 -4.89 -3.97
CA ILE A 63 4.70 -3.70 -4.70
C ILE A 63 6.17 -3.89 -5.08
N LEU A 64 7.02 -4.28 -4.14
CA LEU A 64 8.47 -4.41 -4.36
C LEU A 64 8.83 -5.63 -5.21
N THR A 65 8.19 -6.79 -4.96
CA THR A 65 8.57 -8.08 -5.58
C THR A 65 7.81 -8.42 -6.86
N GLY A 66 6.66 -7.77 -7.12
CA GLY A 66 5.75 -8.15 -8.20
C GLY A 66 5.06 -9.50 -7.98
N LYS A 67 5.08 -10.05 -6.75
CA LYS A 67 4.54 -11.38 -6.40
C LYS A 67 3.31 -11.26 -5.50
N MET A 68 2.57 -12.37 -5.38
CA MET A 68 1.45 -12.49 -4.44
C MET A 68 1.94 -12.93 -3.04
N PRO A 69 1.15 -12.70 -1.97
CA PRO A 69 1.45 -13.15 -0.62
C PRO A 69 1.84 -14.64 -0.51
N SER A 70 1.14 -15.52 -1.23
CA SER A 70 1.46 -16.94 -1.32
C SER A 70 2.75 -17.27 -2.09
N ALA A 71 3.48 -16.27 -2.58
CA ALA A 71 4.75 -16.45 -3.27
C ALA A 71 5.92 -15.75 -2.58
N HIS A 72 5.69 -14.64 -1.88
CA HIS A 72 6.76 -13.96 -1.13
C HIS A 72 6.72 -14.24 0.38
N GLY A 73 5.64 -14.84 0.92
CA GLY A 73 5.57 -15.30 2.30
C GLY A 73 5.18 -14.25 3.34
N VAL A 74 4.94 -13.01 2.96
CA VAL A 74 4.33 -12.00 3.82
C VAL A 74 2.83 -12.05 3.60
N GLN A 75 2.07 -12.62 4.55
CA GLN A 75 0.66 -12.99 4.36
C GLN A 75 -0.30 -12.24 5.28
N ASP A 76 0.22 -11.60 6.34
CA ASP A 76 -0.51 -10.71 7.23
C ASP A 76 0.38 -9.52 7.60
N TRP A 77 -0.16 -8.48 8.24
CA TRP A 77 0.66 -7.38 8.74
C TRP A 77 1.71 -7.89 9.74
N LEU A 78 2.92 -7.37 9.64
CA LEU A 78 4.03 -7.84 10.46
C LEU A 78 3.95 -7.24 11.86
N ARG A 79 3.63 -8.10 12.81
CA ARG A 79 3.46 -7.75 14.20
C ARG A 79 4.76 -7.81 14.99
N SER A 80 5.78 -8.48 14.48
CA SER A 80 7.08 -8.66 15.09
C SER A 80 8.16 -8.79 14.02
N GLY A 81 9.41 -8.60 14.43
CA GLY A 81 10.58 -8.72 13.56
C GLY A 81 11.04 -7.40 12.96
N ASN A 82 10.54 -6.26 13.42
CA ASN A 82 10.94 -4.95 12.92
C ASN A 82 12.22 -4.44 13.59
N LEU A 83 12.31 -4.54 14.91
CA LEU A 83 13.50 -4.13 15.68
C LEU A 83 13.78 -5.11 16.83
N ASP A 84 14.93 -4.95 17.51
CA ASP A 84 15.25 -5.69 18.72
C ASP A 84 14.64 -4.95 19.93
N GLY A 85 13.49 -5.42 20.39
CA GLY A 85 12.75 -4.79 21.47
C GLY A 85 13.52 -4.77 22.80
N GLU A 86 14.30 -5.83 23.10
CA GLU A 86 15.13 -5.86 24.33
C GLU A 86 16.27 -4.86 24.25
N LYS A 87 16.96 -4.79 23.10
CA LYS A 87 18.04 -3.83 22.87
C LYS A 87 17.52 -2.40 22.91
N PHE A 88 16.35 -2.15 22.30
CA PHE A 88 15.70 -0.83 22.30
C PHE A 88 15.36 -0.38 23.72
N ALA A 89 14.71 -1.22 24.51
CA ALA A 89 14.40 -0.94 25.92
C ALA A 89 15.65 -0.79 26.79
N ALA A 90 16.67 -1.65 26.59
CA ALA A 90 17.93 -1.57 27.34
C ALA A 90 18.73 -0.28 27.05
N GLN A 91 18.54 0.33 25.89
CA GLN A 91 19.11 1.63 25.55
C GLN A 91 18.31 2.81 26.13
N GLY A 92 17.25 2.56 26.91
CA GLY A 92 16.39 3.60 27.47
C GLY A 92 15.57 4.37 26.43
N LYS A 93 15.36 3.76 25.26
CA LYS A 93 14.63 4.37 24.14
C LYS A 93 13.15 3.92 24.07
N GLU A 94 12.62 3.38 25.17
CA GLU A 94 11.22 2.98 25.23
C GLU A 94 10.30 4.17 24.88
N ASN A 95 9.42 3.98 23.91
CA ASN A 95 8.41 4.98 23.56
C ASN A 95 7.18 4.81 24.46
N PRO A 96 6.88 5.74 25.38
CA PRO A 96 5.77 5.61 26.33
C PRO A 96 4.39 5.69 25.66
N TYR A 97 4.33 6.15 24.42
CA TYR A 97 3.09 6.32 23.65
C TYR A 97 2.79 5.15 22.72
N PHE A 98 3.68 4.15 22.62
CA PHE A 98 3.52 3.03 21.72
C PHE A 98 3.76 1.69 22.40
N GLU A 99 2.67 0.94 22.62
CA GLU A 99 2.71 -0.38 23.27
C GLU A 99 3.25 -1.50 22.35
N GLY A 100 3.28 -1.25 21.05
CA GLY A 100 3.68 -2.26 20.04
C GLY A 100 5.10 -2.79 20.23
N TYR A 101 6.05 -1.94 20.67
CA TYR A 101 7.44 -2.35 20.86
C TYR A 101 7.60 -3.53 21.83
N LYS A 102 6.69 -3.69 22.79
CA LYS A 102 6.66 -4.81 23.76
C LYS A 102 6.43 -6.17 23.11
N GLN A 103 5.98 -6.18 21.85
CA GLN A 103 5.73 -7.38 21.07
C GLN A 103 6.89 -7.69 20.12
N GLU A 104 7.83 -6.75 19.96
CA GLU A 104 9.01 -6.94 19.14
C GLU A 104 9.96 -7.96 19.79
N ARG A 105 10.60 -8.76 18.95
CA ARG A 105 11.55 -9.78 19.35
C ARG A 105 12.91 -9.47 18.74
N LYS A 106 13.34 -10.25 17.74
CA LYS A 106 14.56 -10.01 16.97
C LYS A 106 14.18 -9.57 15.57
N PRO A 107 14.96 -8.69 14.94
CA PRO A 107 14.74 -8.28 13.56
C PRO A 107 14.72 -9.47 12.61
N ILE A 108 13.80 -9.45 11.63
CA ILE A 108 13.65 -10.47 10.60
C ILE A 108 13.60 -9.77 9.24
N SER A 109 14.49 -10.15 8.33
CA SER A 109 14.44 -9.69 6.93
C SER A 109 13.44 -10.58 6.17
N TYR A 110 12.16 -10.18 6.14
CA TYR A 110 11.07 -11.00 5.57
C TYR A 110 11.22 -11.24 4.07
N LEU A 111 11.85 -10.31 3.34
CA LEU A 111 12.10 -10.43 1.89
C LEU A 111 13.49 -10.97 1.54
N GLU A 112 14.26 -11.48 2.51
CA GLU A 112 15.56 -12.08 2.24
C GLU A 112 15.48 -13.14 1.14
N GLY A 113 16.32 -13.00 0.09
CA GLY A 113 16.34 -13.89 -1.07
C GLY A 113 15.22 -13.66 -2.09
N GLN A 114 14.36 -12.65 -1.89
CA GLN A 114 13.35 -12.23 -2.86
C GLN A 114 13.89 -11.05 -3.69
N PRO A 115 14.03 -11.17 -5.02
CA PRO A 115 14.42 -10.04 -5.84
C PRO A 115 13.31 -8.98 -5.86
N THR A 116 13.71 -7.72 -5.69
CA THR A 116 12.83 -6.55 -5.78
C THR A 116 13.24 -5.66 -6.95
N TYR A 117 12.35 -4.78 -7.40
CA TYR A 117 12.76 -3.82 -8.43
C TYR A 117 13.81 -2.83 -7.90
N THR A 118 13.82 -2.52 -6.61
CA THR A 118 14.82 -1.65 -5.99
C THR A 118 16.21 -2.28 -5.97
N ASP A 119 16.33 -3.60 -5.72
CA ASP A 119 17.59 -4.32 -5.90
C ASP A 119 18.10 -4.22 -7.34
N ILE A 120 17.17 -4.41 -8.31
CA ILE A 120 17.52 -4.36 -9.72
C ILE A 120 17.95 -2.94 -10.14
N LEU A 121 17.25 -1.92 -9.66
CA LEU A 121 17.62 -0.53 -9.91
C LEU A 121 19.03 -0.22 -9.35
N ALA A 122 19.27 -0.55 -8.07
CA ALA A 122 20.57 -0.31 -7.43
C ALA A 122 21.73 -1.02 -8.14
N GLN A 123 21.53 -2.30 -8.53
CA GLN A 123 22.53 -3.06 -9.30
C GLN A 123 22.80 -2.49 -10.70
N ASN A 124 21.94 -1.61 -11.21
CA ASN A 124 22.04 -1.01 -12.54
C ASN A 124 22.27 0.51 -12.50
N GLY A 125 22.85 1.00 -11.38
CA GLY A 125 23.38 2.36 -11.26
C GLY A 125 22.37 3.41 -10.78
N TYR A 126 21.25 2.99 -10.19
CA TYR A 126 20.37 3.90 -9.46
C TYR A 126 20.82 4.05 -8.01
N HIS A 127 20.78 5.27 -7.49
CA HIS A 127 20.90 5.50 -6.06
C HIS A 127 19.49 5.43 -5.44
N CYS A 128 19.26 4.47 -4.54
CA CYS A 128 17.95 4.21 -3.97
C CYS A 128 17.88 4.73 -2.52
N ALA A 129 16.90 5.56 -2.22
CA ALA A 129 16.67 6.15 -0.90
C ALA A 129 15.25 5.84 -0.41
N LEU A 130 15.11 5.60 0.91
CA LEU A 130 13.83 5.41 1.59
C LEU A 130 13.68 6.40 2.75
N SER A 131 12.59 7.14 2.75
CA SER A 131 12.13 7.90 3.91
C SER A 131 10.72 7.48 4.31
N GLY A 132 10.53 6.97 5.54
CA GLY A 132 9.23 6.66 6.12
C GLY A 132 8.99 5.19 6.44
N LYS A 133 7.75 4.71 6.30
CA LYS A 133 7.33 3.38 6.75
C LYS A 133 7.90 2.26 5.87
N TRP A 134 8.71 1.37 6.46
CA TRP A 134 9.16 0.12 5.83
C TRP A 134 8.14 -1.02 5.99
N HIS A 135 7.92 -1.45 7.22
CA HIS A 135 6.97 -2.50 7.63
C HIS A 135 7.13 -3.85 6.90
N LEU A 136 8.38 -4.20 6.54
CA LEU A 136 8.75 -5.50 5.98
C LEU A 136 9.83 -6.21 6.80
N GLY A 137 9.78 -5.99 8.12
CA GLY A 137 10.72 -6.50 9.11
C GLY A 137 11.90 -5.58 9.28
N ASN A 138 13.03 -6.09 9.75
CA ASN A 138 14.26 -5.39 10.13
C ASN A 138 14.36 -3.92 9.65
N SER A 139 13.90 -2.99 10.48
CA SER A 139 13.95 -1.54 10.19
C SER A 139 15.32 -0.93 10.48
N ILE A 140 16.22 -1.69 11.12
CA ILE A 140 17.49 -1.17 11.64
C ILE A 140 18.51 -0.95 10.51
N GLU A 141 18.49 -1.81 9.50
CA GLU A 141 19.48 -1.82 8.44
C GLU A 141 18.84 -1.64 7.08
N PRO A 142 19.49 -0.92 6.14
CA PRO A 142 19.05 -0.82 4.77
C PRO A 142 18.87 -2.22 4.14
N GLN A 143 17.81 -2.40 3.35
CA GLN A 143 17.48 -3.65 2.70
C GLN A 143 17.07 -3.41 1.25
N GLN A 144 17.01 -4.47 0.47
CA GLN A 144 16.42 -4.50 -0.88
C GLN A 144 16.94 -3.37 -1.80
N GLY A 145 18.27 -3.17 -1.80
CA GLY A 145 18.93 -2.22 -2.70
C GLY A 145 18.87 -0.75 -2.27
N PHE A 146 18.26 -0.42 -1.14
CA PHE A 146 18.30 0.93 -0.59
C PHE A 146 19.68 1.22 0.01
N GLN A 147 20.24 2.39 -0.29
CA GLN A 147 21.49 2.90 0.28
C GLN A 147 21.22 3.95 1.35
N GLU A 148 20.26 4.84 1.12
CA GLU A 148 19.80 5.81 2.11
C GLU A 148 18.57 5.28 2.85
N TRP A 149 18.58 5.39 4.19
CA TRP A 149 17.62 4.70 5.03
C TRP A 149 17.19 5.52 6.23
N TYR A 150 15.97 6.02 6.18
CA TYR A 150 15.29 6.69 7.28
C TYR A 150 13.88 6.15 7.43
N THR A 151 13.62 5.37 8.49
CA THR A 151 12.33 4.66 8.60
C THR A 151 11.74 4.79 9.99
N ILE A 152 10.43 4.57 10.11
CA ILE A 152 9.82 4.32 11.41
C ILE A 152 10.28 2.95 11.92
N GLY A 153 10.54 2.86 13.23
CA GLY A 153 11.12 1.66 13.85
C GLY A 153 10.24 0.42 13.75
N MET A 154 8.92 0.60 13.70
CA MET A 154 7.93 -0.48 13.68
C MET A 154 6.93 -0.32 12.54
N GLY A 155 5.91 -1.17 12.48
CA GLY A 155 4.87 -1.12 11.44
C GLY A 155 3.87 0.02 11.58
N GLY A 156 3.86 0.73 12.70
CA GLY A 156 3.08 1.92 12.97
C GLY A 156 3.74 2.75 14.05
N CYS A 157 3.33 3.99 14.22
CA CYS A 157 3.82 4.90 15.24
C CYS A 157 2.73 5.87 15.70
N CYS A 158 2.96 6.54 16.82
CA CYS A 158 2.18 7.72 17.20
C CYS A 158 2.63 8.90 16.34
N TYR A 159 1.69 9.66 15.81
CA TYR A 159 2.00 10.76 14.88
C TYR A 159 2.94 11.82 15.45
N TYR A 160 2.85 12.14 16.76
CA TYR A 160 3.70 13.14 17.42
C TYR A 160 4.81 12.56 18.30
N HIS A 161 4.93 11.23 18.32
CA HIS A 161 5.95 10.54 19.11
C HIS A 161 6.50 9.32 18.37
N PRO A 162 6.98 9.50 17.12
CA PRO A 162 7.49 8.38 16.33
C PRO A 162 8.86 7.92 16.80
N ASP A 163 9.10 6.61 16.65
CA ASP A 163 10.43 6.03 16.70
C ASP A 163 11.01 6.06 15.28
N MET A 164 12.02 6.87 15.04
CA MET A 164 12.68 6.95 13.74
C MET A 164 14.04 6.26 13.79
N VAL A 165 14.34 5.51 12.76
CA VAL A 165 15.64 4.83 12.56
C VAL A 165 16.38 5.54 11.43
N ASP A 166 17.58 6.02 11.74
CA ASP A 166 18.49 6.62 10.78
C ASP A 166 19.78 5.79 10.76
N HIS A 167 19.99 5.00 9.70
CA HIS A 167 21.19 4.15 9.54
C HIS A 167 21.55 3.35 10.80
N GLY A 168 20.55 2.71 11.42
CA GLY A 168 20.72 1.86 12.61
C GLY A 168 20.59 2.58 13.96
N GLU A 169 20.63 3.91 13.98
CA GLU A 169 20.39 4.71 15.17
C GLU A 169 18.89 4.99 15.33
N ILE A 170 18.34 4.66 16.50
CA ILE A 170 16.92 4.88 16.81
C ILE A 170 16.76 6.14 17.63
N THR A 171 15.87 7.02 17.22
CA THR A 171 15.51 8.24 17.97
C THR A 171 14.00 8.28 18.18
N VAL A 172 13.58 8.43 19.44
CA VAL A 172 12.18 8.74 19.80
C VAL A 172 12.00 10.25 19.71
N HIS A 173 11.21 10.71 18.79
CA HIS A 173 10.87 12.11 18.66
C HIS A 173 9.67 12.46 19.55
N HIS A 174 9.69 13.64 20.19
CA HIS A 174 8.62 14.07 21.07
C HIS A 174 8.04 15.40 20.61
N GLY A 175 6.77 15.38 20.23
CA GLY A 175 6.07 16.57 19.77
C GLY A 175 6.33 16.96 18.29
N GLU A 176 7.07 16.11 17.56
CA GLU A 176 7.34 16.30 16.12
C GLU A 176 6.41 15.40 15.31
N TYR A 177 5.80 15.98 14.28
CA TYR A 177 4.82 15.27 13.44
C TYR A 177 5.53 14.36 12.44
N VAL A 178 5.23 13.06 12.48
CA VAL A 178 5.95 12.05 11.67
C VAL A 178 5.90 12.32 10.17
N THR A 179 4.80 12.89 9.67
CA THR A 179 4.65 13.23 8.25
C THR A 179 5.65 14.32 7.84
N ASP A 180 5.92 15.29 8.71
CA ASP A 180 6.91 16.34 8.48
C ASP A 180 8.33 15.75 8.51
N LEU A 181 8.64 14.92 9.51
CA LEU A 181 9.97 14.26 9.63
C LEU A 181 10.31 13.42 8.39
N ILE A 182 9.32 12.66 7.89
CA ILE A 182 9.47 11.87 6.65
C ILE A 182 9.76 12.77 5.46
N THR A 183 9.04 13.88 5.36
CA THR A 183 9.20 14.82 4.24
C THR A 183 10.52 15.57 4.32
N ASP A 184 10.89 16.06 5.49
CA ASP A 184 12.15 16.80 5.70
C ASP A 184 13.34 15.94 5.29
N ARG A 185 13.37 14.66 5.70
CA ARG A 185 14.42 13.73 5.27
C ARG A 185 14.37 13.42 3.78
N ALA A 186 13.18 13.28 3.22
CA ALA A 186 13.03 13.06 1.77
C ALA A 186 13.54 14.26 0.95
N LEU A 187 13.34 15.49 1.45
CA LEU A 187 13.88 16.71 0.83
C LEU A 187 15.40 16.80 0.92
N GLU A 188 15.99 16.36 2.04
CA GLU A 188 17.45 16.24 2.17
C GLU A 188 18.01 15.27 1.12
N TYR A 189 17.44 14.06 1.03
CA TYR A 189 17.82 13.08 0.01
C TYR A 189 17.61 13.60 -1.41
N LEU A 190 16.47 14.24 -1.69
CA LEU A 190 16.19 14.79 -3.02
C LEU A 190 17.25 15.84 -3.41
N LYS A 191 17.68 16.67 -2.48
CA LYS A 191 18.75 17.66 -2.72
C LYS A 191 20.07 16.98 -3.04
N GLU A 192 20.51 16.03 -2.21
CA GLU A 192 21.78 15.34 -2.38
C GLU A 192 21.82 14.51 -3.68
N LEU A 193 20.74 13.76 -3.95
CA LEU A 193 20.63 12.94 -5.15
C LEU A 193 20.45 13.76 -6.43
N GLY A 194 19.77 14.91 -6.34
CA GLY A 194 19.55 15.82 -7.47
C GLY A 194 20.83 16.57 -7.93
N GLU A 195 21.81 16.75 -7.03
CA GLU A 195 23.11 17.32 -7.33
C GLU A 195 24.05 16.31 -8.06
N GLY A 196 23.72 15.01 -8.02
CA GLY A 196 24.49 13.94 -8.64
C GLY A 196 24.21 13.76 -10.12
N ASP A 197 25.09 12.99 -10.79
CA ASP A 197 24.93 12.62 -12.21
C ASP A 197 24.15 11.30 -12.41
N ASP A 198 24.10 10.45 -11.39
CA ASP A 198 23.44 9.15 -11.42
C ASP A 198 21.91 9.28 -11.28
N PRO A 199 21.13 8.42 -11.94
CA PRO A 199 19.69 8.39 -11.74
C PRO A 199 19.35 7.91 -10.32
N PHE A 200 18.28 8.42 -9.73
CA PHE A 200 17.86 8.03 -8.39
C PHE A 200 16.44 7.46 -8.35
N TYR A 201 16.21 6.66 -7.32
CA TYR A 201 14.90 6.19 -6.89
C TYR A 201 14.67 6.63 -5.43
N LEU A 202 13.71 7.50 -5.21
CA LEU A 202 13.33 7.99 -3.89
C LEU A 202 11.94 7.44 -3.50
N SER A 203 11.89 6.64 -2.44
CA SER A 203 10.66 6.18 -1.81
C SER A 203 10.30 7.06 -0.64
N VAL A 204 9.12 7.70 -0.67
CA VAL A 204 8.57 8.50 0.43
C VAL A 204 7.32 7.79 0.93
N HIS A 205 7.44 7.07 2.04
CA HIS A 205 6.40 6.20 2.55
C HIS A 205 5.76 6.80 3.82
N TYR A 206 4.65 7.49 3.64
CA TYR A 206 3.93 8.08 4.76
C TYR A 206 3.23 7.04 5.62
N THR A 207 3.05 7.34 6.91
CA THR A 207 2.14 6.63 7.80
C THR A 207 0.70 7.12 7.59
N ALA A 208 0.54 8.38 7.17
CA ALA A 208 -0.78 8.95 6.88
C ALA A 208 -1.44 8.25 5.67
N PRO A 209 -2.78 8.09 5.72
CA PRO A 209 -3.73 8.43 6.77
C PRO A 209 -4.09 7.28 7.74
N HIS A 210 -3.19 6.32 8.01
CA HIS A 210 -3.41 5.24 8.98
C HIS A 210 -3.87 5.79 10.34
N SER A 211 -4.68 5.02 11.09
CA SER A 211 -5.04 5.37 12.47
C SER A 211 -3.79 5.58 13.36
N PRO A 212 -3.90 6.33 14.48
CA PRO A 212 -5.11 6.87 15.14
C PRO A 212 -5.65 8.15 14.50
N TRP A 213 -6.98 8.38 14.62
CA TRP A 213 -7.66 9.53 13.99
C TRP A 213 -8.21 10.55 15.00
N GLU A 214 -7.97 10.37 16.28
CA GLU A 214 -8.34 11.36 17.30
C GLU A 214 -7.62 12.69 17.04
N LYS A 215 -8.29 13.80 17.33
CA LYS A 215 -7.84 15.14 17.00
C LYS A 215 -6.44 15.51 17.48
N GLU A 216 -6.01 14.95 18.61
CA GLU A 216 -4.70 15.17 19.21
C GLU A 216 -3.53 14.56 18.42
N HIS A 217 -3.84 13.69 17.47
CA HIS A 217 -2.84 13.03 16.62
C HIS A 217 -2.56 13.78 15.32
N HIS A 218 -3.30 14.84 15.02
CA HIS A 218 -3.18 15.56 13.75
C HIS A 218 -3.04 17.06 13.97
N PRO A 219 -2.43 17.80 13.00
CA PRO A 219 -2.24 19.24 13.10
C PRO A 219 -3.58 19.98 13.30
N ALA A 220 -3.64 20.82 14.33
CA ALA A 220 -4.86 21.58 14.68
C ALA A 220 -5.43 22.34 13.49
N LYS A 221 -4.58 22.92 12.63
CA LYS A 221 -4.94 23.57 11.37
C LYS A 221 -5.91 22.74 10.53
N TRP A 222 -5.61 21.44 10.37
CA TRP A 222 -6.42 20.56 9.53
C TRP A 222 -7.63 19.99 10.27
N ILE A 223 -7.52 19.77 11.57
CA ILE A 223 -8.66 19.41 12.42
C ILE A 223 -9.71 20.52 12.41
N ASP A 224 -9.28 21.79 12.55
CA ASP A 224 -10.15 22.96 12.54
C ASP A 224 -10.76 23.23 11.14
N TYR A 225 -10.00 22.92 10.06
CA TYR A 225 -10.49 23.04 8.69
C TYR A 225 -11.74 22.19 8.43
N TYR A 226 -11.78 20.97 9.00
CA TYR A 226 -12.92 20.07 8.88
C TYR A 226 -13.94 20.18 10.01
N ASP A 227 -13.85 21.19 10.85
CA ASP A 227 -14.85 21.39 11.90
C ASP A 227 -16.23 21.70 11.29
N GLY A 228 -17.26 20.98 11.74
CA GLY A 228 -18.61 21.08 11.18
C GLY A 228 -18.81 20.47 9.80
N CYS A 229 -17.81 19.80 9.19
CA CYS A 229 -17.99 19.06 7.95
C CYS A 229 -18.89 17.83 8.19
N THR A 230 -19.90 17.66 7.34
CA THR A 230 -20.85 16.53 7.40
C THR A 230 -20.40 15.30 6.62
N PHE A 231 -19.30 15.42 5.86
CA PHE A 231 -18.73 14.36 5.01
C PHE A 231 -19.77 13.75 4.05
N PRO A 232 -20.36 14.54 3.16
CA PRO A 232 -21.50 14.13 2.34
C PRO A 232 -21.14 13.02 1.34
N SER A 233 -19.88 12.93 0.89
CA SER A 233 -19.42 11.89 -0.02
C SER A 233 -19.23 10.53 0.66
N ILE A 234 -19.25 10.47 1.98
CA ILE A 234 -19.00 9.25 2.74
C ILE A 234 -20.32 8.66 3.23
N PRO A 235 -20.64 7.40 2.89
CA PRO A 235 -21.90 6.78 3.29
C PRO A 235 -22.03 6.71 4.83
N ASN A 236 -23.25 6.84 5.28
CA ASN A 236 -23.63 6.67 6.69
C ASN A 236 -24.65 5.53 6.78
N VAL A 237 -24.16 4.31 6.79
CA VAL A 237 -24.95 3.09 6.81
C VAL A 237 -24.70 2.34 8.14
N PRO A 238 -25.59 1.40 8.52
CA PRO A 238 -25.36 0.55 9.70
C PRO A 238 -24.05 -0.22 9.62
N ASP A 239 -23.46 -0.48 10.79
CA ASP A 239 -22.23 -1.28 10.90
C ASP A 239 -22.39 -2.65 10.24
N HIS A 240 -21.34 -3.10 9.56
CA HIS A 240 -21.29 -4.41 8.93
C HIS A 240 -21.47 -5.54 9.97
N PRO A 241 -22.28 -6.59 9.71
CA PRO A 241 -22.56 -7.64 10.70
C PRO A 241 -21.31 -8.42 11.16
N ASP A 242 -20.30 -8.50 10.33
CA ASP A 242 -19.03 -9.17 10.63
C ASP A 242 -17.91 -8.13 10.98
N LEU A 243 -18.27 -6.89 11.31
CA LEU A 243 -17.33 -5.82 11.66
C LEU A 243 -16.47 -6.21 12.87
N ARG A 244 -15.18 -6.02 12.78
CA ARG A 244 -14.29 -6.06 13.95
C ARG A 244 -14.47 -4.79 14.77
N THR A 245 -14.54 -4.98 16.08
CA THR A 245 -14.68 -3.88 17.05
C THR A 245 -13.38 -3.63 17.78
N GLY A 246 -13.12 -2.38 18.15
CA GLY A 246 -11.94 -1.98 18.90
C GLY A 246 -11.46 -0.57 18.52
N ALA A 247 -10.52 -0.04 19.27
CA ALA A 247 -10.01 1.31 19.07
C ALA A 247 -9.42 1.53 17.66
N VAL A 248 -8.85 0.49 17.05
CA VAL A 248 -8.22 0.54 15.73
C VAL A 248 -9.23 0.67 14.58
N TYR A 249 -10.49 0.28 14.81
CA TYR A 249 -11.51 0.19 13.76
C TYR A 249 -12.53 1.34 13.81
N GLY A 250 -12.30 2.35 14.61
CA GLY A 250 -13.06 3.60 14.57
C GLY A 250 -14.56 3.52 14.86
N THR A 251 -15.05 2.39 15.36
CA THR A 251 -16.49 2.17 15.58
C THR A 251 -17.12 3.16 16.55
N GLY A 252 -18.31 3.66 16.21
CA GLY A 252 -19.09 4.58 17.06
C GLY A 252 -18.63 6.04 17.09
N LYS A 253 -17.62 6.40 16.28
CA LYS A 253 -17.03 7.76 16.28
C LYS A 253 -16.92 8.35 14.86
N ARG A 254 -17.98 8.20 14.06
CA ARG A 254 -17.94 8.55 12.63
C ARG A 254 -17.33 9.92 12.35
N GLU A 255 -17.86 10.98 12.96
CA GLU A 255 -17.40 12.35 12.67
C GLU A 255 -15.95 12.58 13.11
N GLU A 256 -15.58 12.09 14.30
CA GLU A 256 -14.21 12.20 14.81
C GLU A 256 -13.21 11.47 13.91
N ASN A 257 -13.53 10.23 13.53
CA ASN A 257 -12.68 9.41 12.66
C ASN A 257 -12.53 10.01 11.26
N LEU A 258 -13.61 10.46 10.63
CA LEU A 258 -13.56 11.10 9.32
C LEU A 258 -12.80 12.43 9.37
N ARG A 259 -13.00 13.22 10.42
CA ARG A 259 -12.24 14.46 10.62
C ARG A 259 -10.74 14.19 10.72
N GLY A 260 -10.33 13.23 11.54
CA GLY A 260 -8.92 12.86 11.69
C GLY A 260 -8.32 12.25 10.43
N TYR A 261 -9.06 11.38 9.75
CA TYR A 261 -8.64 10.78 8.49
C TYR A 261 -8.43 11.83 7.39
N PHE A 262 -9.38 12.77 7.24
CA PHE A 262 -9.27 13.88 6.28
C PHE A 262 -8.14 14.84 6.64
N ALA A 263 -8.00 15.15 7.94
CA ALA A 263 -6.91 15.99 8.43
C ALA A 263 -5.52 15.36 8.15
N ALA A 264 -5.38 14.05 8.35
CA ALA A 264 -4.15 13.32 8.04
C ALA A 264 -3.80 13.37 6.54
N ILE A 265 -4.81 13.21 5.66
CA ILE A 265 -4.61 13.28 4.20
C ILE A 265 -4.22 14.68 3.78
N SER A 266 -4.92 15.73 4.27
CA SER A 266 -4.60 17.12 3.90
C SER A 266 -3.23 17.56 4.45
N ALA A 267 -2.84 17.08 5.63
CA ALA A 267 -1.49 17.30 6.16
C ALA A 267 -0.44 16.61 5.29
N MET A 268 -0.68 15.40 4.82
CA MET A 268 0.20 14.68 3.90
C MET A 268 0.26 15.37 2.54
N ASP A 269 -0.87 15.81 2.00
CA ASP A 269 -0.95 16.53 0.73
C ASP A 269 -0.12 17.82 0.76
N GLU A 270 -0.17 18.58 1.88
CA GLU A 270 0.68 19.76 2.07
C GLU A 270 2.18 19.39 1.98
N GLN A 271 2.59 18.28 2.56
CA GLN A 271 3.97 17.81 2.49
C GLN A 271 4.36 17.30 1.09
N ILE A 272 3.43 16.66 0.38
CA ILE A 272 3.62 16.30 -1.02
C ILE A 272 3.87 17.55 -1.86
N GLY A 273 3.16 18.65 -1.59
CA GLY A 273 3.41 19.94 -2.24
C GLY A 273 4.86 20.41 -2.12
N ARG A 274 5.46 20.31 -0.93
CA ARG A 274 6.87 20.65 -0.71
C ARG A 274 7.83 19.80 -1.55
N LEU A 275 7.53 18.51 -1.72
CA LEU A 275 8.33 17.62 -2.59
C LEU A 275 8.21 18.02 -4.07
N LEU A 276 7.00 18.29 -4.54
CA LEU A 276 6.77 18.71 -5.92
C LEU A 276 7.48 20.04 -6.24
N ASP A 277 7.38 21.02 -5.33
CA ASP A 277 8.05 22.30 -5.47
C ASP A 277 9.58 22.13 -5.51
N ALA A 278 10.15 21.30 -4.64
CA ALA A 278 11.59 21.01 -4.63
C ALA A 278 12.08 20.34 -5.92
N VAL A 279 11.28 19.45 -6.52
CA VAL A 279 11.59 18.83 -7.83
C VAL A 279 11.64 19.90 -8.94
N GLU A 280 10.70 20.85 -8.94
CA GLU A 280 10.67 21.95 -9.91
C GLU A 280 11.79 22.95 -9.69
N GLU A 281 12.04 23.38 -8.43
CA GLU A 281 13.09 24.32 -8.06
C GLU A 281 14.50 23.82 -8.41
N GLN A 282 14.72 22.50 -8.32
CA GLN A 282 15.99 21.87 -8.71
C GLN A 282 16.09 21.58 -10.21
N GLY A 283 15.05 21.89 -11.01
CA GLY A 283 15.02 21.64 -12.45
C GLY A 283 15.01 20.16 -12.83
N LEU A 284 14.50 19.29 -11.96
CA LEU A 284 14.45 17.84 -12.15
C LEU A 284 13.17 17.35 -12.83
N ALA A 285 12.14 18.19 -12.94
CA ALA A 285 10.78 17.78 -13.33
C ALA A 285 10.73 17.07 -14.69
N ASP A 286 11.46 17.52 -15.70
CA ASP A 286 11.44 16.95 -17.06
C ASP A 286 12.01 15.52 -17.12
N ASN A 287 12.85 15.14 -16.14
CA ASN A 287 13.50 13.81 -16.09
C ASN A 287 13.10 13.00 -14.83
N THR A 288 11.98 13.31 -14.24
CA THR A 288 11.51 12.62 -13.02
C THR A 288 10.10 12.09 -13.20
N VAL A 289 9.92 10.79 -12.98
CA VAL A 289 8.62 10.13 -12.87
C VAL A 289 8.15 10.26 -11.43
N ILE A 290 6.99 10.84 -11.20
CA ILE A 290 6.36 10.93 -9.88
C ILE A 290 5.16 9.98 -9.86
N LEU A 291 5.16 9.04 -8.89
CA LEU A 291 4.07 8.12 -8.65
C LEU A 291 3.51 8.36 -7.25
N PHE A 292 2.18 8.42 -7.15
CA PHE A 292 1.46 8.42 -5.88
C PHE A 292 0.52 7.22 -5.85
N THR A 293 0.57 6.44 -4.76
CA THR A 293 -0.38 5.35 -4.51
C THR A 293 -0.52 5.09 -3.00
N ALA A 294 -1.36 4.12 -2.63
CA ALA A 294 -1.42 3.59 -1.28
C ALA A 294 -1.06 2.09 -1.29
N ASP A 295 -0.65 1.58 -0.14
CA ASP A 295 -0.38 0.14 0.00
C ASP A 295 -1.66 -0.69 -0.10
N ASN A 296 -2.72 -0.29 0.58
CA ASN A 296 -4.06 -0.88 0.47
C ASN A 296 -5.14 0.21 0.58
N GLY A 297 -6.35 -0.14 0.17
CA GLY A 297 -7.51 0.71 0.32
C GLY A 297 -8.02 0.79 1.76
N MET A 298 -9.05 1.60 1.98
CA MET A 298 -9.65 1.85 3.27
C MET A 298 -11.14 2.13 3.15
N SER A 299 -11.93 1.51 4.00
CA SER A 299 -13.34 1.83 4.22
C SER A 299 -13.48 2.70 5.45
N MET A 300 -14.15 3.85 5.30
CA MET A 300 -14.48 4.77 6.38
C MET A 300 -16.00 4.91 6.49
N GLY A 301 -16.70 3.75 6.53
CA GLY A 301 -18.16 3.65 6.55
C GLY A 301 -18.77 3.00 5.31
N GLN A 302 -18.02 2.80 4.21
CA GLN A 302 -18.48 2.01 3.07
C GLN A 302 -18.81 0.59 3.55
N HIS A 303 -19.95 0.05 3.16
CA HIS A 303 -20.52 -1.22 3.67
C HIS A 303 -20.69 -1.30 5.20
N GLY A 304 -20.64 -0.18 5.92
CA GLY A 304 -20.58 -0.16 7.38
C GLY A 304 -19.26 -0.70 7.94
N VAL A 305 -18.22 -0.77 7.12
CA VAL A 305 -16.86 -1.19 7.51
C VAL A 305 -16.02 0.03 7.86
N TRP A 306 -15.30 -0.07 8.98
CA TRP A 306 -14.31 0.90 9.46
C TRP A 306 -12.96 0.19 9.49
N GLY A 307 -12.28 0.15 8.35
CA GLY A 307 -11.04 -0.57 8.20
C GLY A 307 -10.80 -1.08 6.77
N LYS A 308 -9.75 -1.82 6.61
CA LYS A 308 -9.33 -2.46 5.36
C LYS A 308 -9.77 -3.94 5.30
N GLY A 309 -9.05 -4.81 4.61
CA GLY A 309 -9.41 -6.23 4.50
C GLY A 309 -9.64 -6.94 5.84
N ASN A 310 -8.86 -6.60 6.86
CA ASN A 310 -9.04 -7.11 8.22
C ASN A 310 -10.04 -6.31 9.08
N GLY A 311 -10.72 -5.34 8.53
CA GLY A 311 -11.81 -4.61 9.21
C GLY A 311 -13.03 -5.48 9.50
N THR A 312 -13.16 -6.62 8.86
CA THR A 312 -14.17 -7.65 9.15
C THR A 312 -13.52 -8.99 9.44
N PHE A 313 -14.30 -9.91 10.03
CA PHE A 313 -13.93 -11.32 10.09
C PHE A 313 -15.14 -12.21 9.77
N PRO A 314 -15.09 -13.06 8.71
CA PRO A 314 -13.95 -13.24 7.76
C PRO A 314 -13.54 -11.97 7.04
N MET A 315 -12.26 -11.92 6.59
CA MET A 315 -11.69 -10.76 5.88
C MET A 315 -12.49 -10.42 4.64
N ASN A 316 -12.63 -9.13 4.35
CA ASN A 316 -13.36 -8.63 3.18
C ASN A 316 -12.42 -8.29 2.01
N MET A 317 -13.02 -8.23 0.81
CA MET A 317 -12.40 -7.85 -0.44
C MET A 317 -13.22 -6.78 -1.18
N TYR A 318 -13.90 -5.90 -0.45
CA TYR A 318 -14.65 -4.80 -1.07
C TYR A 318 -13.73 -3.88 -1.86
N ASP A 319 -14.24 -3.28 -2.95
CA ASP A 319 -13.46 -2.37 -3.79
C ASP A 319 -12.84 -1.22 -2.97
N SER A 320 -13.50 -0.76 -1.90
CA SER A 320 -12.95 0.23 -0.97
C SER A 320 -11.68 -0.24 -0.22
N ALA A 321 -11.51 -1.56 -0.03
CA ALA A 321 -10.34 -2.14 0.62
C ALA A 321 -9.26 -2.61 -0.36
N VAL A 322 -9.64 -3.10 -1.55
CA VAL A 322 -8.70 -3.67 -2.54
C VAL A 322 -8.27 -2.70 -3.62
N LYS A 323 -9.06 -1.67 -3.92
CA LYS A 323 -8.61 -0.56 -4.78
C LYS A 323 -7.82 0.45 -4.00
N VAL A 324 -6.83 1.03 -4.65
CA VAL A 324 -5.99 2.10 -4.12
C VAL A 324 -5.96 3.29 -5.08
N PRO A 325 -5.72 4.52 -4.60
CA PRO A 325 -5.44 5.65 -5.48
C PRO A 325 -4.18 5.36 -6.30
N PHE A 326 -4.14 5.80 -7.54
CA PHE A 326 -2.92 5.76 -8.34
C PHE A 326 -2.86 6.95 -9.28
N LEU A 327 -1.84 7.76 -9.07
CA LEU A 327 -1.50 8.92 -9.90
C LEU A 327 -0.07 8.75 -10.40
N ILE A 328 0.18 9.14 -11.65
CA ILE A 328 1.52 9.14 -12.21
C ILE A 328 1.71 10.33 -13.14
N SER A 329 2.80 11.05 -12.97
CA SER A 329 3.16 12.16 -13.86
C SER A 329 4.61 12.04 -14.31
N TRP A 330 4.84 12.42 -15.55
CA TRP A 330 6.16 12.61 -16.16
C TRP A 330 6.00 13.61 -17.30
N PRO A 331 6.30 14.88 -17.07
CA PRO A 331 6.09 15.94 -18.05
C PRO A 331 6.74 15.62 -19.41
N GLY A 332 5.97 15.82 -20.48
CA GLY A 332 6.42 15.53 -21.85
C GLY A 332 6.42 14.05 -22.26
N HIS A 333 6.21 13.12 -21.36
CA HIS A 333 6.19 11.67 -21.62
C HIS A 333 4.83 11.04 -21.35
N ILE A 334 4.12 11.45 -20.32
CA ILE A 334 2.76 10.97 -19.97
C ILE A 334 1.77 12.06 -20.32
N PRO A 335 0.65 11.73 -21.02
CA PRO A 335 -0.39 12.71 -21.33
C PRO A 335 -0.98 13.33 -20.05
N ALA A 336 -0.99 14.65 -19.96
CA ALA A 336 -1.53 15.39 -18.84
C ALA A 336 -3.06 15.30 -18.76
N ASN A 337 -3.61 15.45 -17.56
CA ASN A 337 -5.04 15.48 -17.26
C ASN A 337 -5.82 14.32 -17.87
N THR A 338 -5.27 13.09 -17.77
CA THR A 338 -5.85 11.89 -18.35
C THR A 338 -6.37 10.95 -17.26
N VAL A 339 -7.52 10.34 -17.52
CA VAL A 339 -8.09 9.31 -16.64
C VAL A 339 -8.07 7.96 -17.35
N CYS A 340 -7.47 6.95 -16.71
CA CYS A 340 -7.40 5.58 -17.21
C CYS A 340 -8.31 4.67 -16.37
N SER A 341 -9.25 3.99 -17.05
CA SER A 341 -10.18 3.05 -16.41
C SER A 341 -9.76 1.58 -16.50
N GLU A 342 -8.60 1.30 -17.12
CA GLU A 342 -8.10 -0.08 -17.21
C GLU A 342 -7.69 -0.60 -15.83
N MET A 343 -7.98 -1.88 -15.58
CA MET A 343 -7.65 -2.53 -14.32
C MET A 343 -6.17 -2.90 -14.27
N ILE A 344 -5.46 -2.39 -13.28
CA ILE A 344 -4.03 -2.59 -13.05
C ILE A 344 -3.82 -3.13 -11.64
N SER A 345 -2.90 -4.05 -11.47
CA SER A 345 -2.51 -4.60 -10.16
C SER A 345 -1.18 -4.01 -9.69
N ALA A 346 -0.98 -3.95 -8.38
CA ALA A 346 0.31 -3.59 -7.78
C ALA A 346 1.46 -4.52 -8.25
N CYS A 347 1.15 -5.78 -8.61
CA CYS A 347 2.13 -6.68 -9.23
C CYS A 347 2.64 -6.19 -10.60
N ASP A 348 1.91 -5.30 -11.27
CA ASP A 348 2.30 -4.71 -12.56
C ASP A 348 3.35 -3.59 -12.40
N LEU A 349 3.60 -3.10 -11.17
CA LEU A 349 4.56 -2.03 -10.91
C LEU A 349 6.00 -2.44 -11.23
N LEU A 350 6.44 -3.60 -10.74
CA LEU A 350 7.81 -4.07 -11.01
C LEU A 350 8.14 -4.09 -12.52
N PRO A 351 7.37 -4.78 -13.38
CA PRO A 351 7.66 -4.78 -14.82
C PRO A 351 7.53 -3.40 -15.47
N THR A 352 6.65 -2.53 -14.94
CA THR A 352 6.48 -1.17 -15.45
C THR A 352 7.67 -0.29 -15.11
N ILE A 353 8.12 -0.28 -13.86
CA ILE A 353 9.30 0.48 -13.42
C ILE A 353 10.54 0.02 -14.19
N LEU A 354 10.75 -1.29 -14.35
CA LEU A 354 11.88 -1.81 -15.14
C LEU A 354 11.80 -1.39 -16.62
N LYS A 355 10.60 -1.29 -17.19
CA LYS A 355 10.45 -0.83 -18.57
C LYS A 355 10.68 0.67 -18.71
N LEU A 356 10.20 1.49 -17.78
CA LEU A 356 10.45 2.94 -17.74
C LEU A 356 11.94 3.28 -17.61
N THR A 357 12.70 2.42 -16.92
CA THR A 357 14.15 2.60 -16.66
C THR A 357 15.04 1.90 -17.68
N GLY A 358 14.46 1.25 -18.70
CA GLY A 358 15.20 0.51 -19.72
C GLY A 358 15.81 -0.81 -19.24
N LEU A 359 15.29 -1.39 -18.15
CA LEU A 359 15.80 -2.60 -17.50
C LEU A 359 14.87 -3.83 -17.66
N SER A 360 14.02 -3.84 -18.67
CA SER A 360 13.06 -4.94 -18.91
C SER A 360 13.71 -6.32 -19.02
N ASP A 361 14.95 -6.39 -19.52
CA ASP A 361 15.73 -7.62 -19.64
C ASP A 361 16.19 -8.20 -18.27
N LYS A 362 16.07 -7.42 -17.21
CA LYS A 362 16.40 -7.81 -15.84
C LYS A 362 15.19 -8.32 -15.05
N GLN A 363 14.00 -8.32 -15.65
CA GLN A 363 12.79 -8.77 -14.96
C GLN A 363 12.92 -10.24 -14.53
N PRO A 364 12.63 -10.57 -13.24
CA PRO A 364 12.58 -11.95 -12.79
C PRO A 364 11.51 -12.75 -13.55
N ALA A 365 11.81 -14.01 -13.84
CA ALA A 365 10.87 -14.90 -14.49
C ALA A 365 9.71 -15.31 -13.55
N GLY A 366 8.57 -15.68 -14.12
CA GLY A 366 7.44 -16.26 -13.39
C GLY A 366 6.62 -15.25 -12.58
N LEU A 367 6.74 -13.96 -12.85
CA LEU A 367 5.89 -12.93 -12.24
C LEU A 367 4.52 -12.87 -12.92
N PRO A 368 3.43 -12.63 -12.14
CA PRO A 368 2.09 -12.47 -12.70
C PRO A 368 1.87 -11.13 -13.40
N GLY A 369 2.63 -10.10 -12.99
CA GLY A 369 2.50 -8.73 -13.45
C GLY A 369 2.99 -8.49 -14.87
N ARG A 370 2.44 -7.48 -15.52
CA ARG A 370 2.79 -7.02 -16.87
C ARG A 370 2.94 -5.50 -16.89
N SER A 371 3.92 -5.01 -17.63
CA SER A 371 4.10 -3.57 -17.81
C SER A 371 2.85 -2.93 -18.44
N PHE A 372 2.45 -1.79 -17.89
CA PHE A 372 1.39 -0.93 -18.44
C PHE A 372 1.90 0.38 -19.05
N THR A 373 3.17 0.42 -19.43
CA THR A 373 3.76 1.63 -20.07
C THR A 373 3.03 2.06 -21.33
N GLU A 374 2.38 1.15 -22.05
CA GLU A 374 1.56 1.47 -23.23
C GLU A 374 0.38 2.39 -22.88
N LEU A 375 -0.26 2.16 -21.73
CA LEU A 375 -1.30 3.06 -21.22
C LEU A 375 -0.74 4.44 -20.87
N LEU A 376 0.48 4.50 -20.31
CA LEU A 376 1.15 5.75 -19.99
C LEU A 376 1.50 6.56 -21.24
N GLU A 377 1.67 5.93 -22.39
CA GLU A 377 1.87 6.55 -23.69
C GLU A 377 0.54 6.89 -24.41
N GLY A 378 -0.61 6.71 -23.74
CA GLY A 378 -1.95 6.93 -24.32
C GLY A 378 -2.39 5.86 -25.31
N ARG A 379 -1.72 4.70 -25.35
CA ARG A 379 -2.06 3.55 -26.20
C ARG A 379 -2.90 2.54 -25.44
N GLN A 380 -3.63 1.69 -26.16
CA GLN A 380 -4.31 0.54 -25.55
C GLN A 380 -3.30 -0.57 -25.24
N LEU A 381 -3.57 -1.34 -24.18
CA LEU A 381 -2.79 -2.55 -23.90
C LEU A 381 -3.09 -3.60 -24.98
N GLU A 382 -2.07 -3.91 -25.77
CA GLU A 382 -2.17 -5.02 -26.72
C GLU A 382 -2.25 -6.35 -25.96
N HIS A 383 -3.14 -7.26 -26.42
CA HIS A 383 -3.29 -8.64 -25.94
C HIS A 383 -3.79 -8.83 -24.48
N ARG A 384 -4.49 -7.85 -23.91
CA ARG A 384 -5.34 -8.08 -22.75
C ARG A 384 -6.79 -8.22 -23.17
N ASP A 385 -7.18 -9.40 -23.70
CA ASP A 385 -8.57 -9.69 -24.06
C ASP A 385 -9.50 -9.64 -22.84
N GLU A 386 -8.93 -9.87 -21.66
CA GLU A 386 -9.65 -9.79 -20.39
C GLU A 386 -8.68 -9.43 -19.26
N VAL A 387 -8.88 -8.26 -18.66
CA VAL A 387 -8.14 -7.85 -17.47
C VAL A 387 -8.81 -8.46 -16.26
N VAL A 388 -8.08 -9.33 -15.57
CA VAL A 388 -8.54 -10.00 -14.36
C VAL A 388 -7.58 -9.66 -13.24
N ILE A 389 -8.13 -9.24 -12.13
CA ILE A 389 -7.37 -8.94 -10.92
C ILE A 389 -7.57 -10.07 -9.92
N PHE A 390 -6.47 -10.52 -9.38
CA PHE A 390 -6.41 -11.54 -8.35
C PHE A 390 -5.81 -10.91 -7.09
N ASP A 391 -6.55 -11.00 -5.99
CA ASP A 391 -6.15 -10.52 -4.68
C ASP A 391 -6.22 -11.67 -3.67
N GLU A 392 -5.37 -11.60 -2.65
CA GLU A 392 -5.26 -12.62 -1.64
C GLU A 392 -5.06 -12.03 -0.24
N TYR A 393 -5.81 -12.57 0.72
CA TYR A 393 -5.54 -12.33 2.14
C TYR A 393 -5.66 -13.65 2.91
N GLY A 394 -4.54 -14.37 3.02
CA GLY A 394 -4.52 -15.70 3.59
C GLY A 394 -5.51 -16.65 2.90
N PRO A 395 -6.50 -17.22 3.64
CA PRO A 395 -7.49 -18.15 3.09
C PRO A 395 -8.60 -17.46 2.27
N VAL A 396 -8.49 -16.18 1.97
CA VAL A 396 -9.44 -15.44 1.13
C VAL A 396 -8.78 -15.06 -0.17
N ARG A 397 -9.41 -15.44 -1.28
CA ARG A 397 -8.95 -15.09 -2.64
C ARG A 397 -10.07 -14.48 -3.45
N MET A 398 -9.73 -13.54 -4.29
CA MET A 398 -10.66 -12.85 -5.17
C MET A 398 -10.19 -12.92 -6.62
N ILE A 399 -11.17 -13.04 -7.52
CA ILE A 399 -11.02 -12.78 -8.96
C ILE A 399 -11.99 -11.66 -9.34
N ARG A 400 -11.50 -10.67 -10.08
CA ARG A 400 -12.29 -9.53 -10.56
C ARG A 400 -12.08 -9.35 -12.05
N THR A 401 -13.20 -9.28 -12.78
CA THR A 401 -13.28 -8.85 -14.17
C THR A 401 -13.93 -7.47 -14.25
N LYS A 402 -14.10 -6.91 -15.45
CA LYS A 402 -14.85 -5.65 -15.63
C LYS A 402 -16.33 -5.77 -15.18
N GLU A 403 -16.91 -6.96 -15.30
CA GLU A 403 -18.34 -7.22 -15.03
C GLU A 403 -18.58 -7.92 -13.68
N TRP A 404 -17.68 -8.82 -13.27
CA TRP A 404 -17.94 -9.72 -12.16
C TRP A 404 -16.82 -9.70 -11.13
N LYS A 405 -17.20 -9.85 -9.88
CA LYS A 405 -16.30 -10.11 -8.76
C LYS A 405 -16.73 -11.35 -8.02
N TYR A 406 -15.79 -12.27 -7.82
CA TYR A 406 -16.01 -13.49 -7.03
C TYR A 406 -14.99 -13.56 -5.91
N VAL A 407 -15.47 -13.70 -4.66
CA VAL A 407 -14.66 -13.88 -3.46
C VAL A 407 -14.84 -15.29 -2.93
N HIS A 408 -13.74 -16.01 -2.82
CA HIS A 408 -13.70 -17.37 -2.30
C HIS A 408 -12.97 -17.43 -0.96
N ARG A 409 -13.61 -18.01 0.05
CA ARG A 409 -13.02 -18.21 1.38
C ARG A 409 -12.83 -19.69 1.64
N TYR A 410 -11.59 -20.09 1.87
CA TYR A 410 -11.23 -21.47 2.16
C TYR A 410 -11.35 -21.77 3.66
N PRO A 411 -11.67 -23.03 4.07
CA PRO A 411 -12.18 -24.11 3.20
C PRO A 411 -13.69 -24.01 2.91
N TYR A 412 -14.49 -23.32 3.73
CA TYR A 412 -15.96 -23.37 3.71
C TYR A 412 -16.61 -22.00 3.94
N GLY A 413 -15.99 -20.91 3.54
CA GLY A 413 -16.43 -19.57 3.90
C GLY A 413 -17.76 -19.12 3.29
N LYS A 414 -18.21 -17.96 3.74
CA LYS A 414 -19.25 -17.16 3.09
C LYS A 414 -18.66 -16.63 1.77
N HIS A 415 -18.96 -17.30 0.64
CA HIS A 415 -18.49 -16.82 -0.66
C HIS A 415 -19.37 -15.66 -1.15
N GLU A 416 -18.82 -14.85 -2.06
CA GLU A 416 -19.52 -13.68 -2.60
C GLU A 416 -19.40 -13.65 -4.12
N LEU A 417 -20.44 -13.18 -4.77
CA LEU A 417 -20.49 -12.90 -6.20
C LEU A 417 -21.23 -11.59 -6.42
N TYR A 418 -20.60 -10.63 -7.11
CA TYR A 418 -21.19 -9.35 -7.44
C TYR A 418 -21.17 -9.11 -8.95
N HIS A 419 -22.26 -8.53 -9.48
CA HIS A 419 -22.35 -8.06 -10.87
C HIS A 419 -22.10 -6.56 -10.90
N LEU A 420 -20.86 -6.15 -11.11
CA LEU A 420 -20.37 -4.79 -10.90
C LEU A 420 -20.92 -3.74 -11.87
N VAL A 421 -21.53 -4.16 -12.98
CA VAL A 421 -22.19 -3.25 -13.92
C VAL A 421 -23.51 -2.74 -13.35
N ASP A 422 -24.31 -3.62 -12.74
CA ASP A 422 -25.60 -3.28 -12.16
C ASP A 422 -25.49 -2.93 -10.67
N ASP A 423 -24.44 -3.37 -10.01
CA ASP A 423 -24.18 -3.21 -8.58
C ASP A 423 -22.70 -2.83 -8.33
N PRO A 424 -22.28 -1.63 -8.77
CA PRO A 424 -20.91 -1.16 -8.56
C PRO A 424 -20.58 -0.94 -7.08
N GLY A 425 -21.60 -0.83 -6.22
CA GLY A 425 -21.47 -0.70 -4.78
C GLY A 425 -21.35 -2.03 -4.03
N GLU A 426 -21.39 -3.19 -4.71
CA GLU A 426 -21.24 -4.52 -4.09
C GLU A 426 -22.25 -4.79 -2.94
N GLU A 427 -23.48 -4.32 -3.11
CA GLU A 427 -24.53 -4.41 -2.07
C GLU A 427 -25.28 -5.74 -2.11
N LYS A 428 -25.34 -6.38 -3.30
CA LYS A 428 -26.15 -7.57 -3.53
C LYS A 428 -25.29 -8.80 -3.83
N ASN A 429 -25.08 -9.63 -2.83
CA ASN A 429 -24.39 -10.90 -3.03
C ASN A 429 -25.28 -11.89 -3.80
N LEU A 430 -24.87 -12.27 -5.01
CA LEU A 430 -25.55 -13.20 -5.90
C LEU A 430 -25.09 -14.66 -5.74
N TYR A 431 -24.09 -14.91 -4.87
CA TYR A 431 -23.59 -16.27 -4.64
C TYR A 431 -24.71 -17.19 -4.10
N GLY A 432 -24.76 -18.40 -4.63
CA GLY A 432 -25.75 -19.41 -4.23
C GLY A 432 -27.03 -19.39 -5.05
N LEU A 433 -27.27 -18.37 -5.89
CA LEU A 433 -28.40 -18.37 -6.82
C LEU A 433 -28.15 -19.39 -7.96
N PRO A 434 -29.13 -20.28 -8.29
CA PRO A 434 -28.92 -21.37 -9.23
C PRO A 434 -28.43 -20.91 -10.60
N GLU A 435 -28.94 -19.78 -11.10
CA GLU A 435 -28.60 -19.20 -12.41
C GLU A 435 -27.13 -18.86 -12.56
N TYR A 436 -26.44 -18.53 -11.47
CA TYR A 436 -25.01 -18.14 -11.48
C TYR A 436 -24.05 -19.30 -11.19
N LYS A 437 -24.55 -20.52 -10.91
CA LYS A 437 -23.71 -21.68 -10.54
C LYS A 437 -22.60 -21.96 -11.56
N LYS A 438 -22.92 -21.89 -12.87
CA LYS A 438 -21.96 -22.11 -13.94
C LYS A 438 -20.87 -21.03 -13.96
N LEU A 439 -21.27 -19.76 -13.81
CA LEU A 439 -20.36 -18.62 -13.75
C LEU A 439 -19.39 -18.73 -12.56
N VAL A 440 -19.92 -18.98 -11.36
CA VAL A 440 -19.11 -19.20 -10.16
C VAL A 440 -18.06 -20.30 -10.38
N THR A 441 -18.46 -21.42 -10.99
CA THR A 441 -17.53 -22.51 -11.29
C THR A 441 -16.44 -22.06 -12.26
N GLN A 442 -16.77 -21.29 -13.29
CA GLN A 442 -15.81 -20.78 -14.27
C GLN A 442 -14.81 -19.80 -13.60
N LEU A 443 -15.31 -18.84 -12.83
CA LEU A 443 -14.47 -17.87 -12.12
C LEU A 443 -13.55 -18.57 -11.11
N LYS A 444 -14.08 -19.52 -10.34
CA LYS A 444 -13.29 -20.31 -9.39
C LYS A 444 -12.16 -21.08 -10.07
N VAL A 445 -12.48 -21.86 -11.11
CA VAL A 445 -11.46 -22.64 -11.86
C VAL A 445 -10.37 -21.73 -12.42
N ARG A 446 -10.73 -20.56 -12.94
CA ARG A 446 -9.81 -19.58 -13.48
C ARG A 446 -8.89 -19.01 -12.40
N MET A 447 -9.47 -18.62 -11.25
CA MET A 447 -8.74 -18.13 -10.09
C MET A 447 -7.77 -19.19 -9.56
N GLU A 448 -8.24 -20.43 -9.33
CA GLU A 448 -7.39 -21.50 -8.80
C GLU A 448 -6.25 -21.86 -9.75
N LYS A 449 -6.52 -21.92 -11.07
CA LYS A 449 -5.48 -22.14 -12.07
C LYS A 449 -4.38 -21.07 -12.00
N TRP A 450 -4.78 -19.81 -11.85
CA TRP A 450 -3.84 -18.70 -11.74
C TRP A 450 -2.99 -18.81 -10.46
N PHE A 451 -3.59 -19.04 -9.30
CA PHE A 451 -2.85 -19.23 -8.05
C PHE A 451 -1.94 -20.47 -8.08
N CYS A 452 -2.39 -21.58 -8.68
CA CYS A 452 -1.51 -22.73 -8.90
C CYS A 452 -0.25 -22.41 -9.72
N THR A 453 -0.31 -21.40 -10.59
CA THR A 453 0.83 -20.98 -11.41
C THR A 453 1.79 -20.07 -10.64
N TYR A 454 1.27 -19.18 -9.79
CA TYR A 454 2.04 -18.08 -9.21
C TYR A 454 2.27 -18.18 -7.70
N SER A 455 1.71 -19.17 -7.01
CA SER A 455 1.95 -19.41 -5.58
C SER A 455 3.07 -20.43 -5.36
N ASP A 456 3.76 -20.32 -4.23
CA ASP A 456 4.64 -21.35 -3.72
C ASP A 456 3.81 -22.32 -2.86
N PRO A 457 3.71 -23.62 -3.24
CA PRO A 457 2.93 -24.59 -2.48
C PRO A 457 3.38 -24.79 -1.03
N ALA A 458 4.63 -24.43 -0.69
CA ALA A 458 5.18 -24.57 0.66
C ALA A 458 4.62 -23.50 1.62
N ILE A 459 4.19 -22.35 1.07
CA ILE A 459 3.72 -21.18 1.83
C ILE A 459 2.36 -20.67 1.32
N ASP A 460 1.58 -21.55 0.69
CA ASP A 460 0.27 -21.17 0.13
C ASP A 460 -0.70 -20.70 1.23
N GLY A 461 -1.13 -19.44 1.14
CA GLY A 461 -1.98 -18.74 2.11
C GLY A 461 -3.32 -19.42 2.40
N VAL A 462 -3.85 -20.24 1.48
CA VAL A 462 -5.09 -21.00 1.73
C VAL A 462 -4.95 -22.05 2.84
N ARG A 463 -3.72 -22.42 3.19
CA ARG A 463 -3.39 -23.37 4.25
C ARG A 463 -2.89 -22.67 5.52
N SER A 464 -2.70 -21.38 5.46
CA SER A 464 -2.20 -20.57 6.58
C SER A 464 -3.33 -20.15 7.51
N ALA A 465 -3.05 -20.09 8.81
CA ALA A 465 -4.00 -19.64 9.83
C ALA A 465 -4.14 -18.10 9.89
N VAL A 466 -3.97 -17.43 8.77
CA VAL A 466 -4.11 -15.97 8.65
C VAL A 466 -5.54 -15.57 9.02
N ASN A 467 -5.65 -14.67 9.98
CA ASN A 467 -6.94 -14.20 10.49
C ASN A 467 -6.99 -12.66 10.68
N GLY A 468 -6.00 -11.93 10.17
CA GLY A 468 -5.90 -10.47 10.31
C GLY A 468 -5.40 -10.00 11.68
N SER A 469 -4.80 -10.90 12.49
CA SER A 469 -4.25 -10.56 13.81
C SER A 469 -2.73 -10.37 13.80
N GLY A 470 -2.11 -10.49 12.64
CA GLY A 470 -0.70 -10.25 12.39
C GLY A 470 0.15 -11.52 12.23
N GLN A 471 1.29 -11.33 11.57
CA GLN A 471 2.30 -12.35 11.32
C GLN A 471 3.52 -12.12 12.22
N LEU A 472 4.04 -13.21 12.83
CA LEU A 472 5.10 -13.17 13.84
C LEU A 472 6.47 -13.58 13.30
N CYS A 473 6.50 -14.43 12.26
CA CYS A 473 7.72 -14.88 11.60
C CYS A 473 7.44 -15.32 10.16
N ARG A 474 8.49 -15.71 9.43
CA ARG A 474 8.37 -16.22 8.06
C ARG A 474 7.68 -17.59 8.06
N PRO A 475 6.73 -17.87 7.14
CA PRO A 475 6.11 -19.19 7.01
C PRO A 475 7.06 -20.21 6.36
N GLY A 476 6.66 -21.47 6.35
CA GLY A 476 7.44 -22.58 5.76
C GLY A 476 8.57 -23.03 6.66
N VAL A 477 9.80 -23.14 6.14
CA VAL A 477 10.96 -23.66 6.88
C VAL A 477 11.30 -22.86 8.15
N TYR A 478 10.92 -21.62 8.22
CA TYR A 478 11.17 -20.74 9.36
C TYR A 478 10.15 -20.93 10.50
N ALA A 479 9.02 -21.58 10.22
CA ALA A 479 7.95 -21.84 11.18
C ALA A 479 8.09 -23.19 11.92
N ILE A 480 9.24 -23.83 11.86
CA ILE A 480 9.48 -25.15 12.48
C ILE A 480 9.28 -25.12 14.01
N TYR A 481 9.52 -23.98 14.63
CA TYR A 481 9.49 -23.81 16.08
C TYR A 481 8.39 -22.87 16.58
N GLU A 482 7.68 -22.21 15.68
CA GLU A 482 6.68 -21.20 16.01
C GLU A 482 5.61 -21.12 14.93
N ASP A 483 4.33 -21.03 15.35
CA ASP A 483 3.23 -20.75 14.42
C ASP A 483 3.33 -19.29 13.96
N PRO A 484 3.50 -19.01 12.64
CA PRO A 484 3.62 -17.66 12.14
C PRO A 484 2.40 -16.77 12.41
N PHE A 485 1.25 -17.37 12.66
CA PHE A 485 -0.04 -16.71 12.79
C PHE A 485 -0.75 -17.04 14.11
N ALA A 486 -0.01 -17.47 15.12
CA ALA A 486 -0.59 -17.80 16.41
C ALA A 486 -1.47 -16.62 16.91
N PRO A 487 -2.72 -16.87 17.28
CA PRO A 487 -3.55 -15.82 17.87
C PRO A 487 -2.85 -15.29 19.12
N LYS A 488 -3.01 -13.99 19.41
CA LYS A 488 -2.70 -13.51 20.77
C LYS A 488 -3.38 -14.46 21.74
N GLY A 489 -2.64 -14.95 22.71
CA GLY A 489 -3.24 -15.72 23.79
C GLY A 489 -4.49 -14.95 24.24
N VAL A 490 -5.58 -15.67 24.36
CA VAL A 490 -6.78 -15.15 24.98
C VAL A 490 -6.39 -14.96 26.45
N GLU A 491 -5.94 -13.76 26.79
CA GLU A 491 -5.87 -13.30 28.17
C GLU A 491 -7.22 -12.73 28.60
#